data_719c31191bb9fdf79e7d207004731773
#
_entry.id   719c31191bb9fdf79e7d207004731773
#
_cell.length_a   1.000
_cell.length_b   1.000
_cell.length_c   1.000
_cell.angle_alpha   90.00
_cell.angle_beta   90.00
_cell.angle_gamma   90.00
#
_symmetry.space_group_name_H-M   'P 1'
#
loop_
_entity.id
_entity.type
_entity.pdbx_description
1 polymer ?
#
loop_
_entity_poly.entity_id
_entity_poly.type
_entity_poly.pdbx_seq_one_letter_code
_entity_poly.pdbx_strand_id
1 'polypeptide(L)'
;NLKSFLILLIFTVLLVLITDQFTNLFKYGFQRLRPCYEPSLKGLVRLVKPNCGGSFGYFSAHASNSFALAVFFSLILKNRFTKIPLILIVISSTVAYSRIYLGVHYPLDVISGIIFGGLVGYVTYLTWLKISLRRIY
;
A
#
# COMPACT_ATOMS: atom_id res chain seq x y z
N ASN A 1 -3.32 21.02 -17.56
CA ASN A 1 -4.76 21.10 -17.75
C ASN A 1 -5.47 20.64 -16.46
N LEU A 2 -6.31 21.51 -15.88
CA LEU A 2 -7.02 21.28 -14.62
C LEU A 2 -7.85 19.97 -14.62
N LYS A 3 -8.51 19.68 -15.74
CA LYS A 3 -9.32 18.45 -15.86
C LYS A 3 -8.46 17.18 -15.71
N SER A 4 -7.29 17.13 -16.34
CA SER A 4 -6.38 15.97 -16.21
C SER A 4 -5.83 15.82 -14.80
N PHE A 5 -5.55 16.94 -14.14
CA PHE A 5 -5.13 16.94 -12.74
C PHE A 5 -6.23 16.41 -11.81
N LEU A 6 -7.47 16.88 -11.98
CA LEU A 6 -8.61 16.42 -11.17
C LEU A 6 -8.88 14.92 -11.33
N ILE A 7 -8.75 14.39 -12.57
CA ILE A 7 -8.90 12.97 -12.82
C ILE A 7 -7.79 12.19 -12.12
N LEU A 8 -6.54 12.61 -12.23
CA LEU A 8 -5.43 11.96 -11.56
C LEU A 8 -5.64 11.95 -10.04
N LEU A 9 -6.11 13.07 -9.47
CA LEU A 9 -6.44 13.18 -8.06
C LEU A 9 -7.55 12.20 -7.66
N ILE A 10 -8.64 12.12 -8.43
CA ILE A 10 -9.74 11.18 -8.17
C ILE A 10 -9.22 9.73 -8.19
N PHE A 11 -8.43 9.37 -9.20
CA PHE A 11 -7.84 8.02 -9.27
C PHE A 11 -6.94 7.71 -8.08
N THR A 12 -6.15 8.69 -7.62
CA THR A 12 -5.27 8.54 -6.45
C THR A 12 -6.09 8.33 -5.17
N VAL A 13 -7.16 9.11 -4.97
CA VAL A 13 -8.04 8.97 -3.81
C VAL A 13 -8.76 7.62 -3.84
N LEU A 14 -9.33 7.22 -4.98
CA LEU A 14 -10.00 5.93 -5.13
C LEU A 14 -9.05 4.76 -4.91
N LEU A 15 -7.82 4.84 -5.41
CA LEU A 15 -6.78 3.85 -5.20
C LEU A 15 -6.53 3.60 -3.71
N VAL A 16 -6.32 4.67 -2.94
CA VAL A 16 -6.06 4.58 -1.49
C VAL A 16 -7.30 4.07 -0.75
N LEU A 17 -8.49 4.55 -1.10
CA LEU A 17 -9.74 4.07 -0.50
C LEU A 17 -9.95 2.57 -0.73
N ILE A 18 -9.75 2.09 -1.97
CA ILE A 18 -9.88 0.67 -2.30
C ILE A 18 -8.88 -0.15 -1.49
N THR A 19 -7.61 0.21 -1.50
CA THR A 19 -6.58 -0.55 -0.77
C THR A 19 -6.82 -0.56 0.73
N ASP A 20 -7.27 0.55 1.31
CA ASP A 20 -7.55 0.65 2.75
C ASP A 20 -8.79 -0.16 3.15
N GLN A 21 -9.89 -0.06 2.39
CA GLN A 21 -11.11 -0.81 2.66
C GLN A 21 -10.89 -2.33 2.54
N PHE A 22 -10.17 -2.78 1.50
CA PHE A 22 -9.84 -4.20 1.37
C PHE A 22 -8.94 -4.70 2.51
N THR A 23 -7.91 -3.92 2.91
CA THR A 23 -7.09 -4.30 4.06
C THR A 23 -7.90 -4.40 5.35
N ASN A 24 -8.86 -3.51 5.56
CA ASN A 24 -9.75 -3.57 6.72
C ASN A 24 -10.66 -4.80 6.66
N LEU A 25 -11.25 -5.09 5.49
CA LEU A 25 -12.05 -6.30 5.30
C LEU A 25 -11.28 -7.57 5.66
N PHE A 26 -10.03 -7.69 5.20
CA PHE A 26 -9.16 -8.83 5.53
C PHE A 26 -8.77 -8.88 7.01
N LYS A 27 -8.47 -7.75 7.65
CA LYS A 27 -8.16 -7.70 9.09
C LYS A 27 -9.31 -8.23 9.94
N TYR A 28 -10.53 -7.79 9.65
CA TYR A 28 -11.71 -8.22 10.41
C TYR A 28 -12.20 -9.61 9.99
N GLY A 29 -11.97 -10.03 8.75
CA GLY A 29 -12.30 -11.38 8.28
C GLY A 29 -11.38 -12.46 8.84
N PHE A 30 -10.08 -12.24 8.83
CA PHE A 30 -9.08 -13.21 9.32
C PHE A 30 -8.81 -13.10 10.83
N GLN A 31 -9.02 -11.93 11.43
CA GLN A 31 -8.81 -11.63 12.84
C GLN A 31 -7.44 -12.09 13.39
N ARG A 32 -6.41 -12.09 12.51
CA ARG A 32 -5.05 -12.46 12.91
C ARG A 32 -4.46 -11.36 13.78
N LEU A 33 -4.09 -11.71 15.02
CA LEU A 33 -3.47 -10.78 15.95
C LEU A 33 -2.13 -10.25 15.41
N ARG A 34 -1.81 -9.02 15.74
CA ARG A 34 -0.48 -8.46 15.49
C ARG A 34 0.55 -9.10 16.44
N PRO A 35 1.86 -9.10 16.08
CA PRO A 35 2.90 -9.66 16.94
C PRO A 35 2.85 -9.15 18.38
N CYS A 36 2.52 -7.90 18.58
CA CYS A 36 2.43 -7.22 19.86
C CYS A 36 1.23 -7.61 20.73
N TYR A 37 0.19 -8.19 20.14
CA TYR A 37 -0.99 -8.71 20.85
C TYR A 37 -1.01 -10.24 20.93
N GLU A 38 -0.04 -10.90 20.30
CA GLU A 38 0.05 -12.37 20.31
C GLU A 38 0.58 -12.87 21.66
N PRO A 39 -0.23 -13.63 22.45
CA PRO A 39 0.17 -14.04 23.80
C PRO A 39 1.46 -14.85 23.83
N SER A 40 1.68 -15.72 22.83
CA SER A 40 2.88 -16.55 22.71
C SER A 40 4.16 -15.77 22.49
N LEU A 41 4.05 -14.51 22.03
CA LEU A 41 5.18 -13.62 21.75
C LEU A 41 5.38 -12.54 22.83
N LYS A 42 4.63 -12.63 23.94
CA LYS A 42 4.74 -11.66 25.03
C LYS A 42 6.17 -11.62 25.62
N GLY A 43 6.76 -10.45 25.62
CA GLY A 43 8.15 -10.22 26.07
C GLY A 43 9.24 -10.54 25.04
N LEU A 44 8.90 -11.16 23.89
CA LEU A 44 9.83 -11.43 22.80
C LEU A 44 9.80 -10.36 21.72
N VAL A 45 8.67 -9.68 21.55
CA VAL A 45 8.52 -8.61 20.55
C VAL A 45 8.94 -7.29 21.15
N ARG A 46 9.98 -6.68 20.55
CA ARG A 46 10.37 -5.32 20.86
C ARG A 46 9.47 -4.35 20.10
N LEU A 47 8.63 -3.62 20.83
CA LEU A 47 7.89 -2.50 20.29
C LEU A 47 8.73 -1.24 20.35
N VAL A 48 8.91 -0.59 19.20
CA VAL A 48 9.62 0.71 19.11
C VAL A 48 8.67 1.86 19.49
N LYS A 49 7.35 1.65 19.34
CA LYS A 49 6.33 2.61 19.76
C LYS A 49 5.50 2.04 20.91
N PRO A 50 5.04 2.89 21.85
CA PRO A 50 4.23 2.45 22.99
C PRO A 50 2.85 1.92 22.57
N ASN A 51 2.38 2.22 21.36
CA ASN A 51 1.08 1.82 20.83
C ASN A 51 1.25 1.02 19.55
N CYS A 52 0.67 -0.18 19.54
CA CYS A 52 0.68 -1.09 18.40
C CYS A 52 -0.42 -0.82 17.36
N GLY A 53 -1.37 0.05 17.67
CA GLY A 53 -2.57 0.27 16.86
C GLY A 53 -3.66 -0.77 17.11
N GLY A 54 -4.52 -1.04 16.12
CA GLY A 54 -5.60 -2.02 16.25
C GLY A 54 -5.09 -3.45 16.43
N SER A 55 -5.93 -4.34 16.96
CA SER A 55 -5.56 -5.70 17.35
C SER A 55 -5.17 -6.60 16.17
N PHE A 56 -5.84 -6.44 15.02
CA PHE A 56 -5.64 -7.30 13.85
C PHE A 56 -4.66 -6.72 12.84
N GLY A 57 -3.81 -7.58 12.27
CA GLY A 57 -2.66 -7.19 11.45
C GLY A 57 -2.71 -7.60 9.99
N TYR A 58 -3.47 -8.63 9.61
CA TYR A 58 -3.39 -9.19 8.26
C TYR A 58 -4.36 -8.47 7.29
N PHE A 59 -3.87 -7.95 6.19
CA PHE A 59 -2.49 -7.66 5.83
C PHE A 59 -2.14 -6.18 6.08
N SER A 60 -0.88 -5.77 5.84
CA SER A 60 -0.41 -4.41 6.15
C SER A 60 -0.98 -3.34 5.21
N ALA A 61 -1.81 -2.43 5.72
CA ALA A 61 -2.34 -1.30 4.95
C ALA A 61 -1.24 -0.33 4.50
N HIS A 62 -0.22 -0.08 5.34
CA HIS A 62 0.89 0.78 4.95
C HIS A 62 1.69 0.20 3.77
N ALA A 63 1.97 -1.10 3.78
CA ALA A 63 2.63 -1.76 2.66
C ALA A 63 1.75 -1.71 1.41
N SER A 64 0.46 -2.03 1.55
CA SER A 64 -0.50 -2.01 0.44
C SER A 64 -0.64 -0.63 -0.20
N ASN A 65 -0.92 0.39 0.59
CA ASN A 65 -1.13 1.75 0.09
C ASN A 65 0.14 2.32 -0.56
N SER A 66 1.31 2.13 0.09
CA SER A 66 2.57 2.65 -0.45
C SER A 66 2.95 1.98 -1.79
N PHE A 67 2.80 0.66 -1.90
CA PHE A 67 3.09 -0.04 -3.16
C PHE A 67 2.06 0.23 -4.25
N ALA A 68 0.78 0.39 -3.91
CA ALA A 68 -0.25 0.78 -4.87
C ALA A 68 0.07 2.14 -5.51
N LEU A 69 0.41 3.13 -4.69
CA LEU A 69 0.82 4.45 -5.17
C LEU A 69 2.12 4.38 -5.97
N ALA A 70 3.12 3.62 -5.47
CA ALA A 70 4.40 3.48 -6.16
C ALA A 70 4.23 2.89 -7.56
N VAL A 71 3.49 1.81 -7.71
CA VAL A 71 3.26 1.17 -9.01
C VAL A 71 2.46 2.10 -9.93
N PHE A 72 1.37 2.68 -9.43
CA PHE A 72 0.52 3.59 -10.21
C PHE A 72 1.31 4.77 -10.78
N PHE A 73 2.02 5.52 -9.91
CA PHE A 73 2.79 6.69 -10.35
C PHE A 73 4.06 6.31 -11.13
N SER A 74 4.69 5.18 -10.82
CA SER A 74 5.84 4.70 -11.61
C SER A 74 5.45 4.47 -13.07
N LEU A 75 4.31 3.85 -13.31
CA LEU A 75 3.84 3.56 -14.66
C LEU A 75 3.42 4.83 -15.43
N ILE A 76 2.87 5.82 -14.73
CA ILE A 76 2.53 7.12 -15.35
C ILE A 76 3.79 7.91 -15.68
N LEU A 77 4.78 7.92 -14.80
CA LEU A 77 5.91 8.86 -14.86
C LEU A 77 7.16 8.29 -15.54
N LYS A 78 7.26 6.96 -15.73
CA LYS A 78 8.47 6.29 -16.24
C LYS A 78 9.03 6.85 -17.55
N ASN A 79 8.16 7.30 -18.45
CA ASN A 79 8.57 7.81 -19.76
C ASN A 79 9.10 9.26 -19.68
N ARG A 80 8.71 10.02 -18.65
CA ARG A 80 9.15 11.40 -18.44
C ARG A 80 10.34 11.47 -17.47
N PHE A 81 10.39 10.56 -16.49
CA PHE A 81 11.38 10.56 -15.43
C PHE A 81 11.86 9.13 -15.15
N THR A 82 12.93 8.71 -15.78
CA THR A 82 13.42 7.32 -15.76
C THR A 82 13.82 6.83 -14.36
N LYS A 83 14.22 7.72 -13.45
CA LYS A 83 14.64 7.37 -12.08
C LYS A 83 13.48 7.30 -11.07
N ILE A 84 12.34 7.91 -11.38
CA ILE A 84 11.19 7.98 -10.46
C ILE A 84 10.67 6.58 -10.05
N PRO A 85 10.53 5.60 -10.94
CA PRO A 85 10.09 4.26 -10.55
C PRO A 85 10.98 3.64 -9.47
N LEU A 86 12.30 3.73 -9.61
CA LEU A 86 13.24 3.22 -8.63
C LEU A 86 13.09 3.92 -7.27
N ILE A 87 13.00 5.25 -7.29
CA ILE A 87 12.82 6.06 -6.07
C ILE A 87 11.54 5.68 -5.34
N LEU A 88 10.42 5.57 -6.05
CA LEU A 88 9.13 5.21 -5.45
C LEU A 88 9.14 3.80 -4.86
N ILE A 89 9.75 2.83 -5.54
CA ILE A 89 9.89 1.46 -5.03
C ILE A 89 10.77 1.43 -3.77
N VAL A 90 11.89 2.16 -3.76
CA VAL A 90 12.78 2.25 -2.58
C VAL A 90 12.04 2.85 -1.38
N ILE A 91 11.33 3.96 -1.58
CA ILE A 91 10.53 4.60 -0.51
C ILE A 91 9.47 3.64 0.01
N SER A 92 8.72 2.99 -0.88
CA SER A 92 7.65 2.06 -0.49
C SER A 92 8.20 0.82 0.22
N SER A 93 9.36 0.30 -0.20
CA SER A 93 10.06 -0.79 0.48
C SER A 93 10.51 -0.39 1.89
N THR A 94 11.00 0.83 2.04
CA THR A 94 11.37 1.38 3.36
C THR A 94 10.15 1.49 4.27
N VAL A 95 9.02 1.99 3.77
CA VAL A 95 7.74 2.04 4.50
C VAL A 95 7.29 0.63 4.88
N ALA A 96 7.33 -0.33 3.97
CA ALA A 96 6.94 -1.71 4.20
C ALA A 96 7.83 -2.37 5.27
N TYR A 97 9.15 -2.25 5.14
CA TYR A 97 10.11 -2.78 6.12
C TYR A 97 9.94 -2.15 7.50
N SER A 98 9.65 -0.86 7.56
CA SER A 98 9.42 -0.17 8.83
C SER A 98 8.32 -0.81 9.69
N ARG A 99 7.35 -1.49 9.06
CA ARG A 99 6.25 -2.16 9.79
C ARG A 99 6.73 -3.41 10.53
N ILE A 100 7.70 -4.12 9.96
CA ILE A 100 8.37 -5.25 10.61
C ILE A 100 9.29 -4.73 11.72
N TYR A 101 10.11 -3.73 11.41
CA TYR A 101 11.03 -3.12 12.36
C TYR A 101 10.33 -2.56 13.63
N LEU A 102 9.15 -1.97 13.45
CA LEU A 102 8.32 -1.46 14.55
C LEU A 102 7.66 -2.57 15.40
N GLY A 103 7.71 -3.84 14.99
CA GLY A 103 7.09 -4.96 15.68
C GLY A 103 5.55 -5.02 15.55
N VAL A 104 4.97 -4.31 14.57
CA VAL A 104 3.51 -4.17 14.42
C VAL A 104 2.90 -5.09 13.38
N HIS A 105 3.71 -5.71 12.51
CA HIS A 105 3.29 -6.64 11.47
C HIS A 105 4.27 -7.80 11.31
N TYR A 106 3.76 -8.98 10.99
CA TYR A 106 4.57 -10.10 10.54
C TYR A 106 5.10 -9.85 9.11
N PRO A 107 6.24 -10.46 8.73
CA PRO A 107 6.74 -10.39 7.35
C PRO A 107 5.67 -10.77 6.31
N LEU A 108 4.87 -11.81 6.59
CA LEU A 108 3.80 -12.25 5.70
C LEU A 108 2.70 -11.19 5.50
N ASP A 109 2.35 -10.43 6.55
CA ASP A 109 1.37 -9.32 6.44
C ASP A 109 1.87 -8.25 5.48
N VAL A 110 3.18 -8.00 5.51
CA VAL A 110 3.84 -6.99 4.67
C VAL A 110 3.93 -7.48 3.23
N ILE A 111 4.38 -8.71 3.00
CA ILE A 111 4.49 -9.31 1.66
C ILE A 111 3.12 -9.35 0.98
N SER A 112 2.09 -9.82 1.69
CA SER A 112 0.71 -9.84 1.17
C SER A 112 0.22 -8.44 0.82
N GLY A 113 0.53 -7.44 1.67
CA GLY A 113 0.21 -6.04 1.40
C GLY A 113 0.92 -5.50 0.16
N ILE A 114 2.21 -5.81 -0.04
CA ILE A 114 2.98 -5.43 -1.23
C ILE A 114 2.36 -5.99 -2.50
N ILE A 115 2.06 -7.29 -2.52
CA ILE A 115 1.48 -7.97 -3.68
C ILE A 115 0.11 -7.37 -4.01
N PHE A 116 -0.77 -7.27 -3.01
CA PHE A 116 -2.11 -6.72 -3.20
C PHE A 116 -2.05 -5.26 -3.68
N GLY A 117 -1.27 -4.41 -3.01
CA GLY A 117 -1.10 -3.01 -3.39
C GLY A 117 -0.55 -2.86 -4.81
N GLY A 118 0.47 -3.64 -5.16
CA GLY A 118 1.05 -3.64 -6.51
C GLY A 118 0.02 -4.00 -7.59
N LEU A 119 -0.80 -5.02 -7.35
CA LEU A 119 -1.88 -5.43 -8.27
C LEU A 119 -2.93 -4.33 -8.43
N VAL A 120 -3.42 -3.75 -7.31
CA VAL A 120 -4.41 -2.67 -7.36
C VAL A 120 -3.83 -1.44 -8.07
N GLY A 121 -2.58 -1.07 -7.79
CA GLY A 121 -1.90 0.04 -8.46
C GLY A 121 -1.80 -0.18 -9.98
N TYR A 122 -1.46 -1.39 -10.40
CA TYR A 122 -1.39 -1.75 -11.82
C TYR A 122 -2.76 -1.69 -12.52
N VAL A 123 -3.79 -2.29 -11.92
CA VAL A 123 -5.17 -2.26 -12.46
C VAL A 123 -5.70 -0.82 -12.55
N THR A 124 -5.43 -0.01 -11.53
CA THR A 124 -5.79 1.41 -11.51
C THR A 124 -5.11 2.17 -12.65
N TYR A 125 -3.81 1.90 -12.91
CA TYR A 125 -3.09 2.48 -14.04
C TYR A 125 -3.72 2.10 -15.38
N LEU A 126 -4.05 0.83 -15.60
CA LEU A 126 -4.70 0.39 -16.85
C LEU A 126 -6.04 1.08 -17.08
N THR A 127 -6.83 1.25 -16.02
CA THR A 127 -8.13 1.94 -16.07
C THR A 127 -7.93 3.43 -16.38
N TRP A 128 -6.99 4.06 -15.70
CA TRP A 128 -6.63 5.46 -15.96
C TRP A 128 -6.14 5.68 -17.39
N LEU A 129 -5.27 4.80 -17.91
CA LEU A 129 -4.75 4.86 -19.27
C LEU A 129 -5.89 4.79 -20.31
N LYS A 130 -6.82 3.84 -20.14
CA LYS A 130 -7.96 3.65 -21.02
C LYS A 130 -8.88 4.89 -21.08
N ILE A 131 -9.10 5.56 -19.93
CA ILE A 131 -9.92 6.77 -19.85
C ILE A 131 -9.16 7.97 -20.45
N SER A 132 -7.84 8.07 -20.21
CA SER A 132 -7.01 9.15 -20.74
C SER A 132 -6.90 9.09 -22.27
N LEU A 133 -6.74 7.89 -22.84
CA LEU A 133 -6.66 7.71 -24.31
C LEU A 133 -7.98 8.03 -25.01
N ARG A 134 -9.14 7.67 -24.45
CA ARG A 134 -10.46 7.98 -25.02
C ARG A 134 -10.79 9.48 -25.13
N ARG A 135 -9.99 10.33 -24.55
CA ARG A 135 -10.17 11.79 -24.57
C ARG A 135 -9.30 12.49 -25.61
N ILE A 136 -8.40 11.77 -26.24
CA ILE A 136 -7.50 12.29 -27.29
C ILE A 136 -8.16 12.10 -28.68
N TYR A 137 -9.14 11.22 -28.76
CA TYR A 137 -9.99 10.97 -29.92
C TYR A 137 -11.45 11.43 -29.65
#